data_7b31b653d94a29723741c78046621ff6
#
_entry.id   7b31b653d94a29723741c78046621ff6
#
_cell.length_a   1.000
_cell.length_b   1.000
_cell.length_c   1.000
_cell.angle_alpha   90.00
_cell.angle_beta   90.00
_cell.angle_gamma   90.00
#
_symmetry.space_group_name_H-M   'P 1'
#
loop_
_entity.id
_entity.type
_entity.pdbx_description
1 polymer ?
#
loop_
_entity_poly.entity_id
_entity_poly.type
_entity_poly.pdbx_seq_one_letter_code
_entity_poly.pdbx_strand_id
1 'polypeptide(L)'
;ESYAIVVQKGIKEESVEQPIEALDASGDLAIGTEVTNNSTFRLTLNELYYTAKPSYKTGNVTYSYGIGDYHLVCKLDYTNLDTQALRTWDTSRIKDLKLTFAGEYTYDGVLWIPESKIVPLASGYAFLIFEVPRNIEDSTDPLMLTFSVDGSVFTVNCR
;
A
#
# COMPACT_ATOMS: atom_id res chain seq x y z
N GLU A 1 18.63 2.85 -17.99
CA GLU A 1 19.11 2.78 -17.46
C GLU A 1 18.72 2.61 -17.03
N SER A 2 18.49 2.87 -17.21
CA SER A 2 18.86 2.73 -16.47
C SER A 2 18.57 2.42 -15.97
N TYR A 3 18.40 2.78 -15.84
CA TYR A 3 18.81 2.56 -14.98
C TYR A 3 18.87 2.37 -14.57
N ALA A 4 18.70 2.67 -14.66
CA ALA A 4 19.32 2.58 -13.92
C ALA A 4 19.48 2.56 -13.82
N ILE A 5 19.60 2.98 -13.92
CA ILE A 5 20.26 3.12 -13.40
C ILE A 5 20.54 3.22 -13.52
N VAL A 6 20.64 3.70 -13.69
CA VAL A 6 21.45 3.86 -13.33
C VAL A 6 21.79 3.87 -13.48
N VAL A 7 22.00 4.26 -13.78
CA VAL A 7 22.91 4.39 -13.51
C VAL A 7 23.25 4.35 -13.98
N GLN A 8 23.63 4.73 -14.26
CA GLN A 8 24.51 4.82 -14.23
C GLN A 8 24.98 4.87 -14.56
N LYS A 9 25.16 5.14 -14.96
CA LYS A 9 26.02 5.24 -14.89
C LYS A 9 26.45 5.03 -14.44
N GLY A 10 26.53 5.20 -14.68
CA GLY A 10 27.32 5.14 -13.98
C GLY A 10 27.35 4.83 -13.44
N ILE A 11 27.66 4.97 -13.17
CA ILE A 11 28.00 4.81 -12.31
C ILE A 11 27.83 4.13 -11.78
N LYS A 12 28.03 4.15 -11.34
CA LYS A 12 28.09 3.70 -10.54
C LYS A 12 27.82 3.20 -9.86
N GLU A 13 27.98 3.04 -9.53
CA GLU A 13 27.72 2.72 -8.70
C GLU A 13 27.47 2.59 -7.76
N GLU A 14 27.58 2.79 -7.22
CA GLU A 14 27.38 2.96 -6.15
C GLU A 14 26.32 2.53 -5.52
N SER A 15 26.05 2.06 -4.60
CA SER A 15 24.98 1.61 -4.23
C SER A 15 24.37 2.20 -3.18
N VAL A 16 23.79 3.08 -3.30
CA VAL A 16 22.96 3.63 -2.40
C VAL A 16 21.66 2.98 -2.47
N GLU A 17 20.96 2.84 -1.38
CA GLU A 17 19.64 2.37 -1.42
C GLU A 17 18.74 3.36 -1.96
N GLN A 18 18.28 3.21 -3.11
CA GLN A 18 17.33 4.08 -3.79
C GLN A 18 15.95 3.49 -3.76
N PRO A 19 14.91 4.28 -3.65
CA PRO A 19 13.56 3.78 -3.87
C PRO A 19 13.43 3.19 -5.26
N ILE A 20 12.68 2.13 -5.38
CA ILE A 20 12.40 1.54 -6.68
C ILE A 20 11.37 2.42 -7.36
N GLU A 21 11.69 2.87 -8.57
CA GLU A 21 10.74 3.69 -9.30
C GLU A 21 9.57 2.84 -9.80
N ALA A 22 8.37 3.32 -9.53
CA ALA A 22 7.17 2.66 -10.02
C ALA A 22 6.86 3.18 -11.40
N LEU A 23 7.66 2.76 -12.38
CA LEU A 23 7.53 3.33 -13.69
C LEU A 23 6.36 2.85 -14.43
N ASP A 24 6.25 1.60 -14.56
CA ASP A 24 5.33 1.13 -15.43
C ASP A 24 4.53 0.15 -14.91
N ALA A 25 4.13 0.17 -13.98
CA ALA A 25 3.33 -0.63 -13.78
C ALA A 25 3.33 -1.66 -12.95
N SER A 26 3.74 -2.55 -12.92
CA SER A 26 3.46 -3.58 -12.02
C SER A 26 4.70 -3.97 -11.35
N GLY A 27 4.61 -4.19 -10.09
CA GLY A 27 5.72 -4.67 -9.35
C GLY A 27 5.26 -5.42 -8.12
N ASP A 28 6.09 -6.40 -7.73
CA ASP A 28 5.83 -7.14 -6.50
C ASP A 28 6.39 -6.33 -5.34
N LEU A 29 5.52 -6.08 -4.37
CA LEU A 29 5.91 -5.36 -3.18
C LEU A 29 6.06 -6.30 -2.01
N ALA A 30 7.11 -6.14 -1.26
CA ALA A 30 7.32 -6.87 0.00
C ALA A 30 7.41 -5.87 1.14
N ILE A 31 7.24 -6.35 2.36
CA ILE A 31 7.33 -5.51 3.55
C ILE A 31 8.72 -4.85 3.58
N GLY A 32 8.74 -3.55 3.79
CA GLY A 32 9.95 -2.76 3.84
C GLY A 32 10.42 -2.21 2.51
N THR A 33 9.77 -2.58 1.41
CA THR A 33 10.16 -2.07 0.09
C THR A 33 9.55 -0.70 -0.15
N GLU A 34 10.38 0.24 -0.55
CA GLU A 34 9.92 1.59 -0.86
C GLU A 34 9.86 1.76 -2.37
N VAL A 35 8.77 2.32 -2.88
CA VAL A 35 8.59 2.62 -4.30
C VAL A 35 8.13 4.07 -4.46
N THR A 36 8.44 4.66 -5.60
CA THR A 36 8.05 6.03 -5.90
C THR A 36 7.99 6.24 -7.40
N ASN A 37 7.13 7.14 -7.85
CA ASN A 37 7.16 7.60 -9.23
C ASN A 37 7.90 8.95 -9.34
N ASN A 38 8.46 9.43 -8.23
CA ASN A 38 9.20 10.68 -8.12
C ASN A 38 8.37 11.94 -8.42
N SER A 39 7.08 11.83 -8.57
CA SER A 39 6.25 13.01 -8.88
C SER A 39 4.99 13.12 -8.05
N THR A 40 4.32 12.02 -7.74
CA THR A 40 3.06 12.11 -7.00
C THR A 40 3.04 11.31 -5.70
N PHE A 41 3.89 10.28 -5.58
CA PHE A 41 3.91 9.50 -4.36
C PHE A 41 5.24 8.84 -4.08
N ARG A 42 5.44 8.51 -2.81
CA ARG A 42 6.47 7.58 -2.33
C ARG A 42 5.80 6.76 -1.24
N LEU A 43 5.93 5.46 -1.30
CA LEU A 43 5.33 4.60 -0.28
C LEU A 43 6.20 3.42 0.08
N THR A 44 6.01 2.91 1.29
CA THR A 44 6.65 1.69 1.77
C THR A 44 5.56 0.79 2.33
N LEU A 45 5.60 -0.48 1.97
CA LEU A 45 4.71 -1.46 2.59
C LEU A 45 5.22 -1.73 4.01
N ASN A 46 4.45 -1.29 4.99
CA ASN A 46 4.87 -1.31 6.37
C ASN A 46 4.54 -2.62 7.07
N GLU A 47 3.30 -3.05 6.96
CA GLU A 47 2.79 -4.20 7.69
C GLU A 47 1.63 -4.84 6.97
N LEU A 48 1.49 -6.16 7.12
CA LEU A 48 0.30 -6.92 6.75
C LEU A 48 -0.15 -7.66 7.99
N TYR A 49 -1.40 -7.52 8.38
CA TYR A 49 -1.89 -8.19 9.57
C TYR A 49 -3.40 -8.37 9.53
N TYR A 50 -3.91 -9.26 10.39
CA TYR A 50 -5.35 -9.50 10.52
C TYR A 50 -5.83 -8.89 11.82
N THR A 51 -7.03 -8.36 11.80
CA THR A 51 -7.64 -7.79 13.01
C THR A 51 -9.16 -7.71 12.89
N ALA A 52 -9.85 -7.83 14.00
CA ALA A 52 -11.29 -7.62 14.02
C ALA A 52 -11.63 -6.14 13.89
N LYS A 53 -10.73 -5.25 14.35
CA LYS A 53 -11.03 -3.82 14.32
C LYS A 53 -9.77 -3.03 14.01
N PRO A 54 -9.56 -2.67 12.76
CA PRO A 54 -8.41 -1.84 12.41
C PRO A 54 -8.40 -0.56 13.23
N SER A 55 -7.25 -0.21 13.77
CA SER A 55 -7.11 1.00 14.57
C SER A 55 -5.74 1.61 14.41
N TYR A 56 -5.66 2.89 14.72
CA TYR A 56 -4.41 3.64 14.67
C TYR A 56 -4.39 4.62 15.82
N LYS A 57 -3.30 4.60 16.57
CA LYS A 57 -3.15 5.49 17.72
C LYS A 57 -2.02 6.47 17.47
N THR A 58 -2.29 7.74 17.67
CA THR A 58 -1.27 8.77 17.61
C THR A 58 -1.48 9.71 18.79
N GLY A 59 -0.45 9.90 19.60
CA GLY A 59 -0.56 10.66 20.85
C GLY A 59 -1.61 10.02 21.76
N ASN A 60 -2.60 10.80 22.15
CA ASN A 60 -3.67 10.30 23.00
C ASN A 60 -4.96 9.99 22.24
N VAL A 61 -4.90 10.01 20.92
CA VAL A 61 -6.08 9.79 20.09
C VAL A 61 -6.00 8.43 19.41
N THR A 62 -7.09 7.68 19.48
CA THR A 62 -7.20 6.39 18.79
C THR A 62 -8.29 6.50 17.74
N TYR A 63 -7.94 6.20 16.51
CA TYR A 63 -8.90 6.14 15.41
C TYR A 63 -9.21 4.66 15.15
N SER A 64 -10.46 4.36 14.85
CA SER A 64 -10.88 2.98 14.59
C SER A 64 -11.73 2.91 13.33
N TYR A 65 -11.52 1.84 12.58
CA TYR A 65 -12.34 1.52 11.42
C TYR A 65 -13.41 0.55 11.87
N GLY A 66 -14.67 0.95 11.78
CA GLY A 66 -15.76 0.21 12.40
C GLY A 66 -16.67 -0.57 11.49
N ILE A 67 -16.26 -0.84 10.25
CA ILE A 67 -17.10 -1.54 9.29
C ILE A 67 -16.59 -2.98 9.11
N GLY A 68 -17.48 -3.96 9.25
CA GLY A 68 -17.14 -5.35 9.06
C GLY A 68 -16.63 -6.03 10.31
N ASP A 69 -16.47 -7.35 10.25
CA ASP A 69 -16.17 -8.17 11.42
C ASP A 69 -14.72 -8.61 11.52
N TYR A 70 -14.07 -8.88 10.43
CA TYR A 70 -12.67 -9.32 10.43
C TYR A 70 -11.99 -8.85 9.16
N HIS A 71 -10.71 -8.49 9.25
CA HIS A 71 -10.04 -7.79 8.17
C HIS A 71 -8.61 -8.23 7.98
N LEU A 72 -8.18 -8.25 6.72
CA LEU A 72 -6.77 -8.20 6.39
C LEU A 72 -6.42 -6.74 6.12
N VAL A 73 -5.38 -6.25 6.76
CA VAL A 73 -4.97 -4.85 6.65
C VAL A 73 -3.57 -4.78 6.05
N CYS A 74 -3.44 -3.95 5.02
CA CYS A 74 -2.16 -3.61 4.42
C CYS A 74 -1.85 -2.16 4.79
N LYS A 75 -0.86 -1.96 5.65
CA LYS A 75 -0.50 -0.63 6.14
C LYS A 75 0.64 -0.07 5.31
N LEU A 76 0.41 1.08 4.70
CA LEU A 76 1.41 1.75 3.88
C LEU A 76 1.89 3.02 4.56
N ASP A 77 3.21 3.22 4.55
CA ASP A 77 3.79 4.49 4.92
C ASP A 77 3.83 5.31 3.62
N TYR A 78 3.12 6.40 3.57
CA TYR A 78 2.85 7.11 2.33
C TYR A 78 3.27 8.57 2.43
N THR A 79 4.03 9.04 1.44
CA THR A 79 4.35 10.45 1.29
C THR A 79 3.63 10.98 0.06
N ASN A 80 2.85 12.02 0.24
CA ASN A 80 2.08 12.61 -0.84
C ASN A 80 2.92 13.68 -1.53
N LEU A 81 3.37 13.38 -2.74
CA LEU A 81 4.18 14.31 -3.53
C LEU A 81 3.33 15.11 -4.52
N ASP A 82 2.03 14.84 -4.57
CA ASP A 82 1.11 15.52 -5.47
C ASP A 82 0.71 16.88 -4.90
N THR A 83 0.09 17.71 -5.72
CA THR A 83 -0.43 19.00 -5.31
C THR A 83 -1.82 18.90 -4.69
N GLN A 84 -2.45 17.73 -4.75
CA GLN A 84 -3.75 17.48 -4.15
C GLN A 84 -3.62 16.57 -2.96
N ALA A 85 -4.42 16.80 -1.92
CA ALA A 85 -4.43 15.92 -0.75
C ALA A 85 -4.94 14.54 -1.12
N LEU A 86 -4.37 13.51 -0.51
CA LEU A 86 -4.91 12.16 -0.59
C LEU A 86 -5.90 12.00 0.56
N ARG A 87 -7.14 11.63 0.26
CA ARG A 87 -8.20 11.55 1.28
C ARG A 87 -8.64 10.12 1.48
N THR A 88 -9.14 9.86 2.68
CA THR A 88 -9.75 8.57 2.99
C THR A 88 -10.88 8.32 1.98
N TRP A 89 -11.05 7.05 1.57
CA TRP A 89 -12.03 6.64 0.57
C TRP A 89 -11.75 7.20 -0.84
N ASP A 90 -10.57 7.76 -1.08
CA ASP A 90 -10.25 8.31 -2.38
C ASP A 90 -10.05 7.18 -3.39
N THR A 91 -10.89 7.15 -4.42
CA THR A 91 -10.82 6.12 -5.45
C THR A 91 -10.21 6.63 -6.73
N SER A 92 -9.70 7.87 -6.73
CA SER A 92 -9.10 8.43 -7.93
C SER A 92 -7.61 8.16 -8.03
N ARG A 93 -6.92 8.10 -6.92
CA ARG A 93 -5.48 7.93 -6.91
C ARG A 93 -5.07 6.54 -6.47
N ILE A 94 -5.65 6.02 -5.39
CA ILE A 94 -5.42 4.64 -4.95
C ILE A 94 -6.71 3.88 -5.23
N LYS A 95 -6.65 2.90 -6.10
CA LYS A 95 -7.85 2.22 -6.55
C LYS A 95 -7.58 0.77 -6.92
N ASP A 96 -8.64 0.09 -7.33
CA ASP A 96 -8.59 -1.31 -7.77
C ASP A 96 -8.01 -2.20 -6.68
N LEU A 97 -8.43 -1.95 -5.44
CA LEU A 97 -7.99 -2.73 -4.30
C LEU A 97 -8.69 -4.08 -4.33
N LYS A 98 -7.94 -5.13 -4.56
CA LYS A 98 -8.51 -6.47 -4.68
C LYS A 98 -7.63 -7.49 -4.00
N LEU A 99 -8.27 -8.38 -3.25
CA LEU A 99 -7.62 -9.51 -2.60
C LEU A 99 -8.15 -10.77 -3.24
N THR A 100 -7.27 -11.65 -3.70
CA THR A 100 -7.65 -12.92 -4.33
C THR A 100 -7.16 -14.08 -3.48
N PHE A 101 -8.07 -14.94 -3.08
CA PHE A 101 -7.80 -16.12 -2.26
C PHE A 101 -7.95 -17.37 -3.11
N ALA A 102 -6.97 -18.25 -3.02
CA ALA A 102 -6.94 -19.53 -3.71
C ALA A 102 -7.11 -19.40 -5.24
N GLY A 103 -6.76 -18.24 -5.77
CA GLY A 103 -6.86 -17.99 -7.21
C GLY A 103 -8.28 -17.81 -7.72
N GLU A 104 -9.29 -17.79 -6.82
CA GLU A 104 -10.67 -17.75 -7.31
C GLU A 104 -11.62 -16.87 -6.51
N TYR A 105 -11.40 -16.66 -5.26
CA TYR A 105 -12.29 -15.84 -4.44
C TYR A 105 -11.72 -14.43 -4.31
N THR A 106 -12.52 -13.41 -4.60
CA THR A 106 -12.04 -12.03 -4.59
C THR A 106 -12.80 -11.20 -3.59
N TYR A 107 -12.09 -10.28 -2.95
CA TYR A 107 -12.64 -9.34 -1.98
C TYR A 107 -12.16 -7.95 -2.36
N ASP A 108 -13.07 -6.99 -2.36
CA ASP A 108 -12.72 -5.60 -2.66
C ASP A 108 -12.25 -4.93 -1.37
N GLY A 109 -11.33 -4.01 -1.49
CA GLY A 109 -10.80 -3.29 -0.35
C GLY A 109 -11.18 -1.84 -0.37
N VAL A 110 -10.88 -1.16 0.72
CA VAL A 110 -11.09 0.28 0.86
C VAL A 110 -9.82 0.94 1.36
N LEU A 111 -9.64 2.20 1.00
CA LEU A 111 -8.56 3.03 1.50
C LEU A 111 -9.06 3.78 2.73
N TRP A 112 -8.37 3.62 3.85
CA TRP A 112 -8.70 4.33 5.09
C TRP A 112 -7.48 5.11 5.56
N ILE A 113 -7.66 6.41 5.72
CA ILE A 113 -6.64 7.28 6.29
C ILE A 113 -7.20 7.80 7.59
N PRO A 114 -6.67 7.35 8.74
CA PRO A 114 -7.28 7.66 10.04
C PRO A 114 -7.50 9.14 10.31
N GLU A 115 -6.58 9.98 9.87
CA GLU A 115 -6.69 11.42 10.08
C GLU A 115 -7.38 12.13 8.93
N SER A 116 -8.08 11.39 8.12
CA SER A 116 -8.91 11.79 7.00
C SER A 116 -8.13 12.14 5.73
N LYS A 117 -6.92 12.64 5.80
CA LYS A 117 -6.17 12.99 4.59
C LYS A 117 -4.68 13.07 4.87
N ILE A 118 -3.91 12.99 3.79
CA ILE A 118 -2.48 13.29 3.80
C ILE A 118 -2.28 14.47 2.85
N VAL A 119 -1.93 15.61 3.39
CA VAL A 119 -1.79 16.84 2.61
C VAL A 119 -0.52 16.81 1.74
N PRO A 120 -0.42 17.63 0.71
CA PRO A 120 0.78 17.66 -0.14
C PRO A 120 2.06 17.83 0.66
N LEU A 121 3.07 17.09 0.28
CA LEU A 121 4.39 17.03 0.87
C LEU A 121 4.45 16.48 2.30
N ALA A 122 3.35 15.94 2.79
CA ALA A 122 3.30 15.31 4.11
C ALA A 122 3.37 13.80 3.98
N SER A 123 3.76 13.15 5.07
CA SER A 123 3.74 11.69 5.19
C SER A 123 2.68 11.29 6.20
N GLY A 124 2.12 10.12 6.00
CA GLY A 124 1.14 9.54 6.92
C GLY A 124 0.95 8.08 6.59
N TYR A 125 0.02 7.45 7.29
CA TYR A 125 -0.28 6.05 7.04
C TYR A 125 -1.57 5.91 6.24
N ALA A 126 -1.52 5.09 5.21
CA ALA A 126 -2.68 4.73 4.42
C ALA A 126 -2.92 3.23 4.63
N PHE A 127 -4.14 2.89 5.01
CA PHE A 127 -4.51 1.50 5.30
C PHE A 127 -5.40 0.98 4.18
N LEU A 128 -5.00 -0.14 3.58
CA LEU A 128 -5.85 -0.84 2.63
C LEU A 128 -6.52 -1.96 3.41
N ILE A 129 -7.84 -1.91 3.51
CA ILE A 129 -8.59 -2.79 4.41
C ILE A 129 -9.51 -3.67 3.60
N PHE A 130 -9.42 -4.98 3.83
CA PHE A 130 -10.25 -5.98 3.15
C PHE A 130 -11.01 -6.77 4.20
N GLU A 131 -12.32 -6.75 4.14
CA GLU A 131 -13.11 -7.59 5.04
C GLU A 131 -13.05 -9.02 4.52
N VAL A 132 -12.69 -9.96 5.38
CA VAL A 132 -12.48 -11.38 5.01
C VAL A 132 -13.07 -12.30 6.05
N PRO A 133 -13.41 -13.53 5.66
CA PRO A 133 -13.75 -14.56 6.64
C PRO A 133 -12.53 -14.93 7.48
N ARG A 134 -12.76 -15.28 8.74
CA ARG A 134 -11.65 -15.61 9.65
C ARG A 134 -10.83 -16.80 9.20
N ASN A 135 -11.44 -17.77 8.52
CA ASN A 135 -10.73 -18.96 8.09
C ASN A 135 -9.67 -18.70 7.02
N ILE A 136 -9.65 -17.52 6.41
CA ILE A 136 -8.61 -17.17 5.45
C ILE A 136 -7.27 -17.07 6.16
N GLU A 137 -7.26 -16.55 7.37
CA GLU A 137 -6.01 -16.38 8.12
C GLU A 137 -5.30 -17.72 8.34
N ASP A 138 -6.05 -18.76 8.61
CA ASP A 138 -5.48 -20.06 8.93
C ASP A 138 -5.17 -20.93 7.72
N SER A 139 -5.56 -20.50 6.54
CA SER A 139 -5.36 -21.29 5.33
C SER A 139 -3.95 -21.13 4.79
N THR A 140 -3.46 -22.14 4.08
CA THR A 140 -2.20 -22.07 3.39
C THR A 140 -2.36 -21.82 1.89
N ASP A 141 -3.59 -21.65 1.42
CA ASP A 141 -3.84 -21.39 0.01
C ASP A 141 -3.29 -20.01 -0.37
N PRO A 142 -2.94 -19.80 -1.64
CA PRO A 142 -2.36 -18.52 -2.07
C PRO A 142 -3.27 -17.33 -1.75
N LEU A 143 -2.68 -16.23 -1.34
CA LEU A 143 -3.41 -15.01 -1.05
C LEU A 143 -2.62 -13.83 -1.64
N MET A 144 -3.25 -13.13 -2.59
CA MET A 144 -2.59 -12.10 -3.36
C MET A 144 -3.40 -10.82 -3.29
N LEU A 145 -2.73 -9.73 -3.00
CA LEU A 145 -3.36 -8.42 -2.94
C LEU A 145 -2.84 -7.56 -4.08
N THR A 146 -3.74 -6.87 -4.78
CA THR A 146 -3.34 -5.95 -5.84
C THR A 146 -4.00 -4.61 -5.61
N PHE A 147 -3.32 -3.57 -6.01
CA PHE A 147 -3.87 -2.20 -5.97
C PHE A 147 -3.08 -1.33 -6.93
N SER A 148 -3.63 -0.17 -7.26
CA SER A 148 -2.90 0.77 -8.10
C SER A 148 -2.80 2.13 -7.41
N VAL A 149 -1.69 2.82 -7.65
CA VAL A 149 -1.45 4.16 -7.13
C VAL A 149 -1.02 5.01 -8.31
N ASP A 150 -1.84 5.99 -8.67
CA ASP A 150 -1.57 6.91 -9.76
C ASP A 150 -1.15 6.18 -11.04
N GLY A 151 -1.82 5.08 -11.33
CA GLY A 151 -1.59 4.29 -12.54
C GLY A 151 -0.56 3.19 -12.42
N SER A 152 0.23 3.14 -11.37
CA SER A 152 1.19 2.05 -11.16
C SER A 152 0.52 0.92 -10.38
N VAL A 153 0.63 -0.29 -10.88
CA VAL A 153 -0.03 -1.46 -10.28
C VAL A 153 0.96 -2.25 -9.44
N PHE A 154 0.55 -2.54 -8.23
CA PHE A 154 1.38 -3.30 -7.29
C PHE A 154 0.69 -4.59 -6.87
N THR A 155 1.49 -5.61 -6.64
CA THR A 155 1.03 -6.91 -6.18
C THR A 155 1.77 -7.26 -4.90
N VAL A 156 1.04 -7.76 -3.92
CA VAL A 156 1.60 -8.19 -2.65
C VAL A 156 1.24 -9.65 -2.45
N ASN A 157 2.25 -10.50 -2.28
CA ASN A 157 2.01 -11.89 -1.94
C ASN A 157 1.86 -11.93 -0.42
N CYS A 158 0.67 -12.29 0.05
CA CYS A 158 0.34 -12.20 1.46
C CYS A 158 0.71 -13.45 2.25
N ARG A 159 1.29 -14.47 1.60
CA ARG A 159 1.79 -15.64 2.33
C ARG A 159 2.78 -16.47 1.50
#